data_c20010893baf0b55039c44c13a653c24
#
_entry.id   c20010893baf0b55039c44c13a653c24
#
_cell.length_a   1.000
_cell.length_b   1.000
_cell.length_c   1.000
_cell.angle_alpha   90.00
_cell.angle_beta   90.00
_cell.angle_gamma   90.00
#
_symmetry.space_group_name_H-M   'P 1'
#
loop_
_entity.id
_entity.type
_entity.pdbx_description
1 polymer ?
#
loop_
_entity_poly.entity_id
_entity_poly.type
_entity_poly.pdbx_seq_one_letter_code
_entity_poly.pdbx_strand_id
1 'polypeptide(L)'
;VRQQGLRPIGVPFVALGPSGVAIRTRLKELTRADEKMLRLVGAHLGSLLSQDLKVRCAQGLEHSTSTWAARKRELTAVSSSRWAGSITKATHDQWALARRCQLAHIQSLEAGIRTIAHRLSLPIGEKGSRRAPGGYRSKQEWHAKTRRLRTLEDRLAAGRADREGGIVRVVRGGKRLARTRYNLADAQLTEVEWRERWEAERWFLAAEGESGKRYGNETIRVTPDGEISIKLPAPLAESANAAHGRYVLASRVRFAHRGHEWGKRVEANRAVAYRIHYDVQRGRWYVTASWQIPPTKTIPLQLARAEGVIGVDTNADHLAARRLDVHGNPVGRPRRFSYDLSKSADHRDAQVRHALSRLLNWARALGVKAIAIENLDFGAEKTREKHGHRKWFRQLISGMPTGKLRARLTSMADHTGITIIAVDPAYTSKWGAQHWQAPLTGKNRKTTRHDAAAVAIGRRAQGHSIRRRTAPPPHDQSDRAGHRTVQAVPEILGREETRPRIPGPRTRSVRAGCGENAGDQCAQHRSGHAAEHGSWQQDPLPLSPQERLGQCHYGATGVAGDTLSL
;
A
#
# COMPACT_ATOMS: atom_id res chain seq x y z
N VAL A 1 32.24 -28.88 -3.72
CA VAL A 1 31.39 -27.87 -3.06
C VAL A 1 31.02 -26.88 -4.16
N ARG A 2 29.78 -26.95 -4.73
CA ARG A 2 29.28 -25.97 -5.69
C ARG A 2 29.19 -24.61 -4.98
N GLN A 3 29.98 -23.63 -5.40
CA GLN A 3 29.80 -22.23 -5.06
C GLN A 3 28.42 -21.79 -5.60
N GLN A 4 27.40 -21.80 -4.75
CA GLN A 4 26.14 -21.17 -5.08
C GLN A 4 26.39 -19.66 -5.17
N GLY A 5 26.37 -19.11 -6.37
CA GLY A 5 26.49 -17.69 -6.63
C GLY A 5 25.48 -16.88 -5.79
N LEU A 6 25.86 -15.66 -5.43
CA LEU A 6 24.96 -14.75 -4.72
C LEU A 6 23.71 -14.48 -5.59
N ARG A 7 22.55 -14.37 -4.95
CA ARG A 7 21.33 -13.93 -5.63
C ARG A 7 21.58 -12.58 -6.31
N PRO A 8 21.14 -12.38 -7.56
CA PRO A 8 21.18 -11.08 -8.22
C PRO A 8 20.48 -10.01 -7.35
N ILE A 9 21.09 -8.84 -7.27
CA ILE A 9 20.57 -7.71 -6.49
C ILE A 9 19.84 -6.77 -7.43
N GLY A 10 18.58 -6.45 -7.09
CA GLY A 10 17.78 -5.52 -7.87
C GLY A 10 18.33 -4.10 -7.87
N VAL A 11 18.18 -3.40 -9.00
CA VAL A 11 18.60 -2.01 -9.16
C VAL A 11 17.72 -1.10 -8.28
N PRO A 12 18.29 -0.08 -7.61
CA PRO A 12 17.53 0.92 -6.89
C PRO A 12 16.62 1.70 -7.83
N PHE A 13 15.44 2.09 -7.32
CA PHE A 13 14.50 2.90 -8.08
C PHE A 13 13.83 3.96 -7.20
N VAL A 14 13.37 5.04 -7.82
CA VAL A 14 12.58 6.07 -7.14
C VAL A 14 11.14 5.55 -6.96
N ALA A 15 10.66 5.54 -5.72
CA ALA A 15 9.29 5.13 -5.44
C ALA A 15 8.30 6.18 -6.00
N LEU A 16 7.25 5.69 -6.66
CA LEU A 16 6.20 6.56 -7.20
C LEU A 16 5.50 7.33 -6.08
N GLY A 17 5.18 8.58 -6.34
CA GLY A 17 4.36 9.41 -5.46
C GLY A 17 2.95 8.84 -5.25
N PRO A 18 2.16 9.41 -4.34
CA PRO A 18 0.80 8.95 -4.11
C PRO A 18 -0.08 9.27 -5.32
N SER A 19 -0.97 8.34 -5.68
CA SER A 19 -1.96 8.53 -6.76
C SER A 19 -3.19 9.32 -6.31
N GLY A 20 -3.33 9.59 -5.00
CA GLY A 20 -4.48 10.29 -4.45
C GLY A 20 -4.27 10.79 -3.04
N VAL A 21 -5.17 11.67 -2.62
CA VAL A 21 -5.24 12.25 -1.28
C VAL A 21 -6.55 11.85 -0.63
N ALA A 22 -6.50 11.55 0.66
CA ALA A 22 -7.65 11.44 1.53
C ALA A 22 -7.42 12.25 2.81
N ILE A 23 -8.33 13.16 3.10
CA ILE A 23 -8.32 13.98 4.30
C ILE A 23 -9.60 13.72 5.09
N ARG A 24 -9.50 13.71 6.42
CA ARG A 24 -10.61 13.36 7.32
C ARG A 24 -10.80 14.43 8.37
N THR A 25 -12.04 14.77 8.67
CA THR A 25 -12.40 15.62 9.80
C THR A 25 -13.62 15.07 10.53
N ARG A 26 -13.80 15.47 11.79
CA ARG A 26 -14.98 15.13 12.58
C ARG A 26 -16.12 16.06 12.20
N LEU A 27 -17.34 15.52 12.09
CA LEU A 27 -18.57 16.29 12.08
C LEU A 27 -18.88 16.68 13.52
N LYS A 28 -18.90 17.97 13.78
CA LYS A 28 -19.25 18.56 15.08
C LYS A 28 -20.64 19.17 14.98
N GLU A 29 -21.31 19.31 16.11
CA GLU A 29 -22.59 20.05 16.19
C GLU A 29 -23.69 19.45 15.31
N LEU A 30 -23.70 18.14 15.13
CA LEU A 30 -24.82 17.43 14.52
C LEU A 30 -26.03 17.47 15.45
N THR A 31 -27.19 17.83 14.93
CA THR A 31 -28.46 17.71 15.65
C THR A 31 -28.87 16.24 15.74
N ARG A 32 -29.82 15.93 16.65
CA ARG A 32 -30.41 14.58 16.70
C ARG A 32 -31.13 14.22 15.40
N ALA A 33 -31.72 15.21 14.72
CA ALA A 33 -32.34 15.02 13.41
C ALA A 33 -31.33 14.66 12.35
N ASP A 34 -30.14 15.33 12.32
CA ASP A 34 -29.05 15.02 11.41
C ASP A 34 -28.53 13.60 11.62
N GLU A 35 -28.28 13.21 12.87
CA GLU A 35 -27.82 11.85 13.17
C GLU A 35 -28.84 10.79 12.76
N LYS A 36 -30.12 11.03 13.03
CA LYS A 36 -31.24 10.15 12.61
C LYS A 36 -31.26 10.03 11.09
N MET A 37 -31.12 11.14 10.36
CA MET A 37 -31.11 11.14 8.90
C MET A 37 -29.89 10.39 8.34
N LEU A 38 -28.70 10.63 8.88
CA LEU A 38 -27.48 9.92 8.47
C LEU A 38 -27.61 8.40 8.69
N ARG A 39 -28.21 7.97 9.80
CA ARG A 39 -28.47 6.55 10.08
C ARG A 39 -29.47 5.96 9.09
N LEU A 40 -30.59 6.65 8.82
CA LEU A 40 -31.62 6.19 7.88
C LEU A 40 -31.05 6.05 6.45
N VAL A 41 -30.39 7.09 5.94
CA VAL A 41 -29.76 7.06 4.61
C VAL A 41 -28.68 5.98 4.55
N GLY A 42 -27.82 5.91 5.58
CA GLY A 42 -26.75 4.93 5.67
C GLY A 42 -27.27 3.49 5.69
N ALA A 43 -28.33 3.21 6.44
CA ALA A 43 -28.96 1.89 6.53
C ALA A 43 -29.63 1.50 5.21
N HIS A 44 -30.42 2.40 4.60
CA HIS A 44 -31.08 2.15 3.34
C HIS A 44 -30.07 1.84 2.22
N LEU A 45 -29.10 2.73 1.97
CA LEU A 45 -28.06 2.51 0.96
C LEU A 45 -27.18 1.32 1.30
N GLY A 46 -26.96 1.06 2.58
CA GLY A 46 -26.24 -0.11 3.08
C GLY A 46 -26.95 -1.42 2.78
N SER A 47 -28.28 -1.47 2.85
CA SER A 47 -29.08 -2.62 2.46
C SER A 47 -28.96 -2.87 0.94
N LEU A 48 -29.15 -1.84 0.12
CA LEU A 48 -29.03 -1.91 -1.33
C LEU A 48 -27.64 -2.42 -1.75
N LEU A 49 -26.57 -1.91 -1.12
CA LEU A 49 -25.22 -2.37 -1.39
C LEU A 49 -25.03 -3.84 -0.99
N SER A 50 -25.66 -4.31 0.09
CA SER A 50 -25.56 -5.71 0.51
C SER A 50 -26.25 -6.64 -0.50
N GLN A 51 -27.41 -6.23 -1.03
CA GLN A 51 -28.14 -6.96 -2.07
C GLN A 51 -27.34 -7.00 -3.36
N ASP A 52 -26.86 -5.87 -3.85
CA ASP A 52 -26.06 -5.79 -5.07
C ASP A 52 -24.76 -6.60 -4.97
N LEU A 53 -24.08 -6.57 -3.80
CA LEU A 53 -22.88 -7.38 -3.58
C LEU A 53 -23.18 -8.88 -3.58
N LYS A 54 -24.33 -9.31 -3.04
CA LYS A 54 -24.77 -10.72 -3.10
C LYS A 54 -24.95 -11.16 -4.56
N VAL A 55 -25.67 -10.39 -5.36
CA VAL A 55 -25.84 -10.63 -6.79
C VAL A 55 -24.50 -10.67 -7.52
N ARG A 56 -23.64 -9.69 -7.26
CA ARG A 56 -22.31 -9.60 -7.86
C ARG A 56 -21.45 -10.83 -7.56
N CYS A 57 -21.46 -11.31 -6.33
CA CYS A 57 -20.69 -12.49 -5.94
C CYS A 57 -21.24 -13.79 -6.52
N ALA A 58 -22.55 -13.86 -6.78
CA ALA A 58 -23.20 -15.03 -7.38
C ALA A 58 -23.01 -15.11 -8.89
N GLN A 59 -22.87 -14.00 -9.60
CA GLN A 59 -22.67 -13.95 -11.05
C GLN A 59 -21.32 -14.52 -11.53
N GLY A 60 -20.43 -14.90 -10.65
CA GLY A 60 -19.15 -15.49 -11.00
C GLY A 60 -18.25 -14.53 -11.79
N LEU A 61 -17.79 -14.95 -12.97
CA LEU A 61 -16.92 -14.15 -13.85
C LEU A 61 -17.69 -13.28 -14.86
N GLU A 62 -19.00 -13.47 -14.95
CA GLU A 62 -19.85 -12.71 -15.88
C GLU A 62 -20.08 -11.29 -15.39
N HIS A 63 -19.27 -10.39 -15.90
CA HIS A 63 -19.31 -8.97 -15.56
C HIS A 63 -19.29 -8.12 -16.84
N SER A 64 -20.31 -8.30 -17.67
CA SER A 64 -20.48 -7.50 -18.88
C SER A 64 -20.97 -6.07 -18.56
N THR A 65 -20.75 -5.16 -19.49
CA THR A 65 -21.28 -3.79 -19.42
C THR A 65 -22.80 -3.79 -19.32
N SER A 66 -23.47 -4.73 -19.99
CA SER A 66 -24.94 -4.86 -19.98
C SER A 66 -25.48 -5.28 -18.62
N THR A 67 -24.88 -6.29 -17.96
CA THR A 67 -25.28 -6.71 -16.61
C THR A 67 -25.02 -5.60 -15.59
N TRP A 68 -23.95 -4.85 -15.73
CA TRP A 68 -23.68 -3.67 -14.92
C TRP A 68 -24.76 -2.61 -15.10
N ALA A 69 -25.12 -2.28 -16.33
CA ALA A 69 -26.11 -1.27 -16.65
C ALA A 69 -27.52 -1.67 -16.15
N ALA A 70 -27.89 -2.94 -16.26
CA ALA A 70 -29.17 -3.47 -15.75
C ALA A 70 -29.26 -3.28 -14.23
N ARG A 71 -28.28 -3.75 -13.48
CA ARG A 71 -28.24 -3.58 -12.01
C ARG A 71 -28.25 -2.12 -11.58
N LYS A 72 -27.53 -1.25 -12.30
CA LYS A 72 -27.54 0.19 -12.03
C LYS A 72 -28.93 0.81 -12.25
N ARG A 73 -29.68 0.38 -13.26
CA ARG A 73 -31.06 0.85 -13.49
C ARG A 73 -32.00 0.47 -12.35
N GLU A 74 -31.96 -0.79 -11.91
CA GLU A 74 -32.75 -1.26 -10.75
C GLU A 74 -32.45 -0.44 -9.49
N LEU A 75 -31.19 -0.24 -9.15
CA LEU A 75 -30.78 0.57 -8.01
C LEU A 75 -31.16 2.04 -8.15
N THR A 76 -31.24 2.56 -9.38
CA THR A 76 -31.62 3.95 -9.62
C THR A 76 -33.05 4.22 -9.20
N ALA A 77 -33.98 3.28 -9.44
CA ALA A 77 -35.39 3.41 -9.08
C ALA A 77 -35.59 3.59 -7.56
N VAL A 78 -34.80 2.89 -6.75
CA VAL A 78 -34.92 2.89 -5.27
C VAL A 78 -33.90 3.78 -4.55
N SER A 79 -33.07 4.52 -5.30
CA SER A 79 -32.09 5.43 -4.71
C SER A 79 -31.96 6.74 -5.52
N SER A 80 -31.02 6.77 -6.42
CA SER A 80 -30.84 7.76 -7.49
C SER A 80 -29.75 7.25 -8.42
N SER A 81 -29.67 7.78 -9.65
CA SER A 81 -28.63 7.41 -10.62
C SER A 81 -27.20 7.52 -10.06
N ARG A 82 -26.95 8.48 -9.19
CA ARG A 82 -25.63 8.72 -8.57
C ARG A 82 -25.34 7.73 -7.45
N TRP A 83 -26.30 7.49 -6.56
CA TRP A 83 -26.18 6.49 -5.52
C TRP A 83 -26.02 5.09 -6.12
N ALA A 84 -26.79 4.76 -7.15
CA ALA A 84 -26.67 3.50 -7.88
C ALA A 84 -25.25 3.32 -8.46
N GLY A 85 -24.68 4.37 -9.05
CA GLY A 85 -23.29 4.35 -9.53
C GLY A 85 -22.28 4.11 -8.42
N SER A 86 -22.42 4.79 -7.29
CA SER A 86 -21.53 4.60 -6.13
C SER A 86 -21.65 3.19 -5.53
N ILE A 87 -22.87 2.65 -5.45
CA ILE A 87 -23.13 1.29 -4.95
C ILE A 87 -22.49 0.25 -5.88
N THR A 88 -22.78 0.30 -7.18
CA THR A 88 -22.26 -0.68 -8.15
C THR A 88 -20.73 -0.66 -8.23
N LYS A 89 -20.11 0.53 -8.13
CA LYS A 89 -18.66 0.65 -8.04
C LYS A 89 -18.12 0.03 -6.75
N ALA A 90 -18.70 0.36 -5.61
CA ALA A 90 -18.23 -0.15 -4.31
C ALA A 90 -18.34 -1.69 -4.23
N THR A 91 -19.40 -2.29 -4.78
CA THR A 91 -19.56 -3.74 -4.83
C THR A 91 -18.57 -4.40 -5.78
N HIS A 92 -18.27 -3.76 -6.93
CA HIS A 92 -17.22 -4.22 -7.82
C HIS A 92 -15.85 -4.20 -7.14
N ASP A 93 -15.50 -3.11 -6.47
CA ASP A 93 -14.22 -2.97 -5.78
C ASP A 93 -14.06 -4.02 -4.67
N GLN A 94 -15.14 -4.29 -3.91
CA GLN A 94 -15.15 -5.34 -2.88
C GLN A 94 -14.99 -6.74 -3.48
N TRP A 95 -15.68 -7.04 -4.57
CA TRP A 95 -15.55 -8.30 -5.29
C TRP A 95 -14.13 -8.47 -5.85
N ALA A 96 -13.59 -7.47 -6.54
CA ALA A 96 -12.25 -7.52 -7.12
C ALA A 96 -11.16 -7.71 -6.05
N LEU A 97 -11.34 -7.06 -4.90
CA LEU A 97 -10.46 -7.24 -3.75
C LEU A 97 -10.55 -8.65 -3.18
N ALA A 98 -11.76 -9.20 -3.04
CA ALA A 98 -11.96 -10.58 -2.58
C ALA A 98 -11.30 -11.59 -3.54
N ARG A 99 -11.35 -11.37 -4.85
CA ARG A 99 -10.63 -12.16 -5.87
C ARG A 99 -9.11 -12.13 -5.66
N ARG A 100 -8.54 -10.95 -5.39
CA ARG A 100 -7.10 -10.83 -5.08
C ARG A 100 -6.73 -11.54 -3.78
N CYS A 101 -7.54 -11.40 -2.73
CA CYS A 101 -7.33 -12.10 -1.47
C CYS A 101 -7.44 -13.62 -1.61
N GLN A 102 -8.36 -14.10 -2.44
CA GLN A 102 -8.52 -15.54 -2.75
C GLN A 102 -7.25 -16.09 -3.41
N LEU A 103 -6.67 -15.37 -4.39
CA LEU A 103 -5.41 -15.78 -5.02
C LEU A 103 -4.26 -15.86 -4.01
N ALA A 104 -4.11 -14.85 -3.17
CA ALA A 104 -3.10 -14.84 -2.12
C ALA A 104 -3.29 -15.99 -1.10
N HIS A 105 -4.56 -16.34 -0.82
CA HIS A 105 -4.88 -17.47 0.05
C HIS A 105 -4.50 -18.82 -0.58
N ILE A 106 -4.82 -19.03 -1.86
CA ILE A 106 -4.43 -20.21 -2.64
C ILE A 106 -2.90 -20.38 -2.61
N GLN A 107 -2.16 -19.33 -2.93
CA GLN A 107 -0.69 -19.35 -2.90
C GLN A 107 -0.13 -19.67 -1.50
N SER A 108 -0.79 -19.16 -0.44
CA SER A 108 -0.43 -19.47 0.94
C SER A 108 -0.71 -20.92 1.32
N LEU A 109 -1.81 -21.52 0.82
CA LEU A 109 -2.13 -22.95 1.01
C LEU A 109 -1.10 -23.82 0.30
N GLU A 110 -0.79 -23.54 -0.95
CA GLU A 110 0.21 -24.27 -1.74
C GLU A 110 1.60 -24.25 -1.08
N ALA A 111 2.03 -23.10 -0.58
CA ALA A 111 3.29 -22.98 0.14
C ALA A 111 3.29 -23.79 1.46
N GLY A 112 2.17 -23.76 2.20
CA GLY A 112 2.00 -24.55 3.42
C GLY A 112 2.00 -26.06 3.16
N ILE A 113 1.27 -26.51 2.14
CA ILE A 113 1.20 -27.90 1.69
C ILE A 113 2.60 -28.40 1.30
N ARG A 114 3.32 -27.68 0.43
CA ARG A 114 4.71 -28.04 0.04
C ARG A 114 5.62 -28.20 1.25
N THR A 115 5.55 -27.30 2.23
CA THR A 115 6.38 -27.35 3.43
C THR A 115 6.03 -28.55 4.32
N ILE A 116 4.74 -28.82 4.53
CA ILE A 116 4.29 -29.94 5.37
C ILE A 116 4.62 -31.26 4.68
N ALA A 117 4.34 -31.41 3.38
CA ALA A 117 4.64 -32.61 2.61
C ALA A 117 6.15 -32.93 2.64
N HIS A 118 7.01 -31.94 2.40
CA HIS A 118 8.45 -32.09 2.52
C HIS A 118 8.89 -32.56 3.91
N ARG A 119 8.33 -32.00 4.99
CA ARG A 119 8.68 -32.42 6.36
C ARG A 119 8.14 -33.81 6.73
N LEU A 120 7.04 -34.24 6.13
CA LEU A 120 6.50 -35.59 6.29
C LEU A 120 7.31 -36.66 5.54
N SER A 121 7.99 -36.28 4.44
CA SER A 121 8.87 -37.20 3.70
C SER A 121 10.22 -37.45 4.38
N LEU A 122 10.57 -36.67 5.41
CA LEU A 122 11.80 -36.83 6.17
C LEU A 122 11.57 -37.78 7.37
N PRO A 123 12.61 -38.54 7.83
CA PRO A 123 12.52 -39.34 9.02
C PRO A 123 12.10 -38.56 10.27
N ILE A 124 11.36 -39.23 11.15
CA ILE A 124 10.93 -38.62 12.42
C ILE A 124 12.17 -38.31 13.26
N GLY A 125 12.24 -37.08 13.78
CA GLY A 125 13.38 -36.60 14.58
C GLY A 125 14.55 -36.09 13.77
N GLU A 126 14.53 -36.18 12.45
CA GLU A 126 15.60 -35.64 11.61
C GLU A 126 15.77 -34.14 11.86
N LYS A 127 17.01 -33.75 12.15
CA LYS A 127 17.36 -32.35 12.44
C LYS A 127 17.43 -31.54 11.13
N GLY A 128 16.71 -30.44 11.10
CA GLY A 128 16.79 -29.50 10.00
C GLY A 128 18.12 -28.72 9.98
N SER A 129 18.48 -28.23 8.82
CA SER A 129 19.59 -27.31 8.64
C SER A 129 19.13 -25.84 8.74
N ARG A 130 20.07 -24.89 8.70
CA ARG A 130 19.73 -23.46 8.60
C ARG A 130 18.92 -23.12 7.33
N ARG A 131 18.98 -23.97 6.30
CA ARG A 131 18.38 -23.72 4.97
C ARG A 131 17.13 -24.56 4.71
N ALA A 132 16.98 -25.71 5.39
CA ALA A 132 15.88 -26.63 5.16
C ALA A 132 15.27 -27.10 6.50
N PRO A 133 13.93 -27.19 6.62
CA PRO A 133 13.30 -27.76 7.80
C PRO A 133 13.62 -29.26 7.90
N GLY A 134 13.80 -29.76 9.13
CA GLY A 134 13.90 -31.19 9.41
C GLY A 134 12.52 -31.85 9.52
N GLY A 135 12.53 -33.16 9.78
CA GLY A 135 11.34 -33.94 10.04
C GLY A 135 10.58 -33.49 11.30
N TYR A 136 9.41 -34.08 11.56
CA TYR A 136 8.66 -33.82 12.77
C TYR A 136 9.26 -34.57 13.97
N ARG A 137 9.10 -34.02 15.17
CA ARG A 137 9.80 -34.49 16.36
C ARG A 137 9.30 -35.82 16.89
N SER A 138 8.02 -36.15 16.66
CA SER A 138 7.39 -37.38 17.20
C SER A 138 6.39 -37.95 16.21
N LYS A 139 6.06 -39.25 16.38
CA LYS A 139 5.00 -39.94 15.64
C LYS A 139 3.65 -39.21 15.79
N GLN A 140 3.34 -38.77 17.01
CA GLN A 140 2.10 -38.04 17.29
C GLN A 140 2.01 -36.72 16.48
N GLU A 141 3.10 -35.94 16.46
CA GLU A 141 3.16 -34.72 15.64
C GLU A 141 3.07 -35.05 14.14
N TRP A 142 3.76 -36.07 13.68
CA TRP A 142 3.72 -36.56 12.30
C TRP A 142 2.28 -36.92 11.88
N HIS A 143 1.54 -37.73 12.64
CA HIS A 143 0.14 -38.06 12.36
C HIS A 143 -0.78 -36.84 12.40
N ALA A 144 -0.60 -35.94 13.36
CA ALA A 144 -1.37 -34.69 13.40
C ALA A 144 -1.13 -33.81 12.15
N LYS A 145 0.11 -33.78 11.65
CA LYS A 145 0.44 -33.03 10.43
C LYS A 145 -0.03 -33.72 9.16
N THR A 146 -0.08 -35.03 9.11
CA THR A 146 -0.69 -35.77 7.99
C THR A 146 -2.18 -35.46 7.87
N ARG A 147 -2.93 -35.48 8.99
CA ARG A 147 -4.34 -35.03 8.98
C ARG A 147 -4.48 -33.58 8.56
N ARG A 148 -3.57 -32.73 9.04
CA ARG A 148 -3.54 -31.31 8.65
C ARG A 148 -3.26 -31.11 7.17
N LEU A 149 -2.36 -31.90 6.56
CA LEU A 149 -2.05 -31.86 5.13
C LEU A 149 -3.32 -32.09 4.31
N ARG A 150 -4.04 -33.20 4.55
CA ARG A 150 -5.31 -33.51 3.87
C ARG A 150 -6.30 -32.35 3.96
N THR A 151 -6.52 -31.81 5.18
CA THR A 151 -7.41 -30.64 5.35
C THR A 151 -6.97 -29.42 4.53
N LEU A 152 -5.67 -29.20 4.33
CA LEU A 152 -5.18 -28.08 3.52
C LEU A 152 -5.33 -28.36 2.03
N GLU A 153 -5.16 -29.60 1.59
CA GLU A 153 -5.39 -30.03 0.21
C GLU A 153 -6.87 -29.87 -0.18
N ASP A 154 -7.81 -30.30 0.67
CA ASP A 154 -9.25 -30.10 0.46
C ASP A 154 -9.59 -28.62 0.35
N ARG A 155 -9.01 -27.78 1.23
CA ARG A 155 -9.20 -26.33 1.17
C ARG A 155 -8.60 -25.70 -0.07
N LEU A 156 -7.47 -26.21 -0.55
CA LEU A 156 -6.85 -25.76 -1.78
C LEU A 156 -7.73 -26.11 -2.99
N ALA A 157 -8.22 -27.35 -3.06
CA ALA A 157 -9.13 -27.81 -4.11
C ALA A 157 -10.39 -26.95 -4.15
N ALA A 158 -11.07 -26.77 -3.02
CA ALA A 158 -12.24 -25.91 -2.91
C ALA A 158 -11.94 -24.46 -3.29
N GLY A 159 -10.80 -23.90 -2.84
CA GLY A 159 -10.41 -22.54 -3.17
C GLY A 159 -10.09 -22.32 -4.65
N ARG A 160 -9.53 -23.32 -5.31
CA ARG A 160 -9.28 -23.30 -6.77
C ARG A 160 -10.59 -23.38 -7.54
N ALA A 161 -11.50 -24.30 -7.19
CA ALA A 161 -12.82 -24.42 -7.79
C ALA A 161 -13.64 -23.12 -7.66
N ASP A 162 -13.71 -22.56 -6.44
CA ASP A 162 -14.35 -21.24 -6.23
C ASP A 162 -13.73 -20.16 -7.12
N ARG A 163 -12.40 -20.19 -7.31
CA ARG A 163 -11.70 -19.19 -8.13
C ARG A 163 -11.97 -19.37 -9.61
N GLU A 164 -11.98 -20.57 -10.11
CA GLU A 164 -12.29 -20.90 -11.51
C GLU A 164 -13.73 -20.52 -11.85
N GLY A 165 -14.68 -20.82 -10.98
CA GLY A 165 -16.07 -20.38 -11.10
C GLY A 165 -16.31 -18.89 -10.84
N GLY A 166 -15.26 -18.11 -10.48
CA GLY A 166 -15.40 -16.69 -10.14
C GLY A 166 -16.09 -16.41 -8.81
N ILE A 167 -16.40 -17.44 -8.03
CA ILE A 167 -17.14 -17.35 -6.78
C ILE A 167 -16.24 -16.75 -5.69
N VAL A 168 -16.74 -15.73 -5.01
CA VAL A 168 -16.10 -15.14 -3.82
C VAL A 168 -17.11 -14.98 -2.70
N ARG A 169 -16.63 -15.12 -1.47
CA ARG A 169 -17.46 -14.98 -0.26
C ARG A 169 -17.05 -13.74 0.49
N VAL A 170 -17.87 -12.70 0.40
CA VAL A 170 -17.65 -11.42 1.06
C VAL A 170 -18.65 -11.25 2.20
N VAL A 171 -18.14 -10.95 3.39
CA VAL A 171 -18.98 -10.59 4.56
C VAL A 171 -18.88 -9.08 4.75
N ARG A 172 -19.95 -8.39 4.41
CA ARG A 172 -20.06 -6.96 4.61
C ARG A 172 -20.18 -6.63 6.11
N GLY A 173 -19.45 -5.61 6.59
CA GLY A 173 -19.27 -5.37 8.03
C GLY A 173 -18.08 -6.14 8.65
N GLY A 174 -17.47 -7.03 7.86
CA GLY A 174 -16.25 -7.74 8.25
C GLY A 174 -16.48 -9.10 8.90
N LYS A 175 -15.76 -10.10 8.38
CA LYS A 175 -15.85 -11.50 8.86
C LYS A 175 -15.50 -11.67 10.34
N ARG A 176 -14.60 -10.84 10.87
CA ARG A 176 -14.24 -10.90 12.30
C ARG A 176 -15.43 -10.47 13.17
N LEU A 177 -16.05 -9.31 12.87
CA LEU A 177 -17.19 -8.82 13.61
C LEU A 177 -18.40 -9.76 13.50
N ALA A 178 -18.67 -10.34 12.31
CA ALA A 178 -19.69 -11.35 12.14
C ALA A 178 -19.47 -12.57 13.05
N ARG A 179 -18.24 -13.06 13.19
CA ARG A 179 -17.89 -14.19 14.07
C ARG A 179 -17.96 -13.86 15.55
N THR A 180 -17.70 -12.61 15.92
CA THR A 180 -17.79 -12.15 17.31
C THR A 180 -19.17 -12.38 17.90
N ARG A 181 -20.24 -12.44 17.07
CA ARG A 181 -21.60 -12.79 17.51
C ARG A 181 -21.67 -14.07 18.31
N TYR A 182 -20.86 -15.06 17.95
CA TYR A 182 -20.86 -16.39 18.58
C TYR A 182 -19.94 -16.47 19.82
N ASN A 183 -19.27 -15.38 20.17
CA ASN A 183 -18.34 -15.34 21.28
C ASN A 183 -18.22 -13.92 21.86
N LEU A 184 -19.35 -13.38 22.30
CA LEU A 184 -19.47 -12.00 22.80
C LEU A 184 -18.71 -11.81 24.11
N ALA A 185 -18.74 -12.81 24.99
CA ALA A 185 -18.06 -12.77 26.29
C ALA A 185 -16.55 -12.56 26.14
N ASP A 186 -15.89 -13.37 25.30
CA ASP A 186 -14.44 -13.24 25.05
C ASP A 186 -14.10 -11.90 24.37
N ALA A 187 -15.04 -11.33 23.62
CA ALA A 187 -14.89 -10.04 22.98
C ALA A 187 -15.21 -8.86 23.90
N GLN A 188 -15.67 -9.14 25.13
CA GLN A 188 -16.13 -8.14 26.11
C GLN A 188 -17.17 -7.19 25.50
N LEU A 189 -18.17 -7.74 24.80
CA LEU A 189 -19.26 -7.02 24.17
C LEU A 189 -20.60 -7.58 24.62
N THR A 190 -21.56 -6.69 24.85
CA THR A 190 -22.96 -7.04 24.93
C THR A 190 -23.52 -7.28 23.52
N GLU A 191 -24.66 -7.97 23.41
CA GLU A 191 -25.33 -8.16 22.14
C GLU A 191 -25.76 -6.82 21.52
N VAL A 192 -26.21 -5.87 22.33
CA VAL A 192 -26.62 -4.53 21.89
C VAL A 192 -25.43 -3.78 21.28
N GLU A 193 -24.27 -3.75 21.95
CA GLU A 193 -23.07 -3.11 21.44
C GLU A 193 -22.55 -3.78 20.17
N TRP A 194 -22.61 -5.13 20.12
CA TRP A 194 -22.25 -5.85 18.90
C TRP A 194 -23.18 -5.49 17.75
N ARG A 195 -24.50 -5.44 17.98
CA ARG A 195 -25.51 -5.10 16.97
C ARG A 195 -25.30 -3.68 16.46
N GLU A 196 -25.10 -2.72 17.34
CA GLU A 196 -24.80 -1.34 16.94
C GLU A 196 -23.54 -1.24 16.07
N ARG A 197 -22.47 -1.93 16.46
CA ARG A 197 -21.23 -1.99 15.64
C ARG A 197 -21.47 -2.65 14.30
N TRP A 198 -22.23 -3.74 14.30
CA TRP A 198 -22.55 -4.49 13.08
C TRP A 198 -23.38 -3.68 12.09
N GLU A 199 -24.34 -2.94 12.56
CA GLU A 199 -25.16 -2.03 11.75
C GLU A 199 -24.33 -0.87 11.20
N ALA A 200 -23.58 -0.19 12.06
CA ALA A 200 -22.76 0.96 11.68
C ALA A 200 -21.71 0.60 10.61
N GLU A 201 -21.07 -0.57 10.73
CA GLU A 201 -20.10 -1.05 9.73
C GLU A 201 -20.77 -1.44 8.39
N ARG A 202 -22.07 -1.57 8.36
CA ARG A 202 -22.86 -1.88 7.16
C ARG A 202 -23.56 -0.67 6.56
N TRP A 203 -23.55 0.49 7.20
CA TRP A 203 -24.04 1.71 6.58
C TRP A 203 -23.19 2.09 5.37
N PHE A 204 -23.82 2.74 4.40
CA PHE A 204 -23.14 3.21 3.21
C PHE A 204 -23.49 4.67 2.93
N LEU A 205 -22.54 5.55 3.09
CA LEU A 205 -22.63 6.99 2.85
C LEU A 205 -21.36 7.42 2.13
N ALA A 206 -21.15 6.89 0.91
CA ALA A 206 -20.00 7.25 0.10
C ALA A 206 -20.46 7.61 -1.32
N ALA A 207 -19.98 8.75 -1.79
CA ALA A 207 -20.30 9.27 -3.12
C ALA A 207 -19.01 9.63 -3.87
N GLU A 208 -18.93 9.19 -5.13
CA GLU A 208 -17.84 9.53 -6.03
C GLU A 208 -17.92 10.99 -6.45
N GLY A 209 -16.76 11.60 -6.70
CA GLY A 209 -16.66 12.95 -7.22
C GLY A 209 -16.78 13.00 -8.73
N GLU A 210 -17.23 14.14 -9.25
CA GLU A 210 -17.37 14.41 -10.68
C GLU A 210 -16.87 15.80 -11.02
N SER A 211 -15.89 15.88 -11.92
CA SER A 211 -15.42 17.16 -12.44
C SER A 211 -16.48 17.85 -13.28
N GLY A 212 -16.58 19.17 -13.17
CA GLY A 212 -17.60 19.97 -13.85
C GLY A 212 -18.95 20.00 -13.14
N LYS A 213 -19.16 19.25 -12.06
CA LYS A 213 -20.35 19.34 -11.23
C LYS A 213 -20.13 20.28 -10.05
N ARG A 214 -21.18 20.99 -9.65
CA ARG A 214 -21.13 21.99 -8.57
C ARG A 214 -20.42 21.43 -7.33
N TYR A 215 -19.35 22.08 -6.94
CA TYR A 215 -18.45 21.68 -5.86
C TYR A 215 -17.82 20.29 -6.01
N GLY A 216 -17.73 19.78 -7.25
CA GLY A 216 -17.07 18.52 -7.56
C GLY A 216 -17.79 17.25 -7.11
N ASN A 217 -19.02 17.35 -6.58
CA ASN A 217 -19.84 16.20 -6.18
C ASN A 217 -21.31 16.56 -6.11
N GLU A 218 -22.16 15.84 -6.80
CA GLU A 218 -23.58 16.13 -6.85
C GLU A 218 -24.39 15.39 -5.80
N THR A 219 -23.85 14.32 -5.24
CA THR A 219 -24.53 13.45 -4.29
C THR A 219 -24.31 13.89 -2.84
N ILE A 220 -23.07 13.94 -2.39
CA ILE A 220 -22.67 14.56 -1.12
C ILE A 220 -21.94 15.86 -1.48
N ARG A 221 -22.63 16.96 -1.40
CA ARG A 221 -22.11 18.27 -1.74
C ARG A 221 -21.55 18.94 -0.50
N VAL A 222 -20.34 19.45 -0.61
CA VAL A 222 -19.71 20.26 0.45
C VAL A 222 -19.25 21.56 -0.18
N THR A 223 -19.76 22.67 0.35
CA THR A 223 -19.42 24.03 -0.14
C THR A 223 -18.03 24.45 0.36
N PRO A 224 -17.39 25.48 -0.23
CA PRO A 224 -16.10 25.98 0.24
C PRO A 224 -16.10 26.42 1.71
N ASP A 225 -17.21 26.95 2.20
CA ASP A 225 -17.42 27.35 3.60
C ASP A 225 -17.80 26.18 4.53
N GLY A 226 -17.87 24.95 3.98
CA GLY A 226 -17.99 23.71 4.74
C GLY A 226 -19.42 23.23 5.01
N GLU A 227 -20.46 23.85 4.42
CA GLU A 227 -21.81 23.33 4.49
C GLU A 227 -21.93 21.98 3.77
N ILE A 228 -22.57 21.01 4.40
CA ILE A 228 -22.77 19.67 3.83
C ILE A 228 -24.24 19.49 3.47
N SER A 229 -24.49 19.04 2.25
CA SER A 229 -25.82 18.60 1.84
C SER A 229 -25.76 17.23 1.13
N ILE A 230 -26.73 16.38 1.41
CA ILE A 230 -26.82 15.01 0.90
C ILE A 230 -28.07 14.91 0.04
N LYS A 231 -27.95 14.39 -1.18
CA LYS A 231 -29.10 14.00 -2.00
C LYS A 231 -29.76 12.78 -1.37
N LEU A 232 -30.99 12.91 -0.93
CA LEU A 232 -31.71 11.79 -0.34
C LEU A 232 -32.06 10.73 -1.39
N PRO A 233 -32.03 9.43 -1.04
CA PRO A 233 -32.57 8.38 -1.89
C PRO A 233 -34.10 8.50 -2.00
N ALA A 234 -34.68 7.96 -3.07
CA ALA A 234 -36.11 8.13 -3.38
C ALA A 234 -37.08 7.87 -2.20
N PRO A 235 -36.93 6.79 -1.42
CA PRO A 235 -37.85 6.53 -0.29
C PRO A 235 -37.75 7.52 0.87
N LEU A 236 -36.73 8.35 0.92
CA LEU A 236 -36.50 9.35 1.96
C LEU A 236 -36.68 10.79 1.44
N ALA A 237 -37.12 10.95 0.21
CA ALA A 237 -37.20 12.25 -0.47
C ALA A 237 -38.08 13.27 0.29
N GLU A 238 -39.17 12.83 0.93
CA GLU A 238 -40.07 13.68 1.71
C GLU A 238 -39.43 14.28 2.97
N SER A 239 -38.34 13.67 3.44
CA SER A 239 -37.56 14.17 4.60
C SER A 239 -36.54 15.25 4.22
N ALA A 240 -36.57 15.74 2.98
CA ALA A 240 -35.66 16.80 2.53
C ALA A 240 -35.97 18.11 3.24
N ASN A 241 -34.95 18.81 3.71
CA ASN A 241 -35.06 20.14 4.31
C ASN A 241 -34.55 21.25 3.38
N ALA A 242 -34.22 20.90 2.14
CA ALA A 242 -33.75 21.83 1.11
C ALA A 242 -34.23 21.41 -0.29
N ALA A 243 -34.15 22.33 -1.24
CA ALA A 243 -34.56 22.13 -2.63
C ALA A 243 -33.88 20.90 -3.29
N HIS A 244 -34.55 20.36 -4.31
CA HIS A 244 -34.10 19.25 -5.11
C HIS A 244 -33.89 17.93 -4.32
N GLY A 245 -34.68 17.70 -3.25
CA GLY A 245 -34.62 16.49 -2.42
C GLY A 245 -33.26 16.33 -1.73
N ARG A 246 -32.74 17.42 -1.21
CA ARG A 246 -31.50 17.44 -0.43
C ARG A 246 -31.76 17.61 1.06
N TYR A 247 -30.88 17.06 1.85
CA TYR A 247 -30.85 17.30 3.29
C TYR A 247 -29.55 18.01 3.64
N VAL A 248 -29.67 19.21 4.20
CA VAL A 248 -28.54 20.02 4.67
C VAL A 248 -28.32 19.73 6.15
N LEU A 249 -27.09 19.36 6.50
CA LEU A 249 -26.70 19.13 7.89
C LEU A 249 -26.43 20.47 8.60
N ALA A 250 -26.76 20.57 9.86
CA ALA A 250 -26.41 21.73 10.70
C ALA A 250 -24.88 21.85 10.87
N SER A 251 -24.18 20.73 10.82
CA SER A 251 -22.72 20.65 10.95
C SER A 251 -22.02 21.25 9.73
N ARG A 252 -20.97 22.05 10.00
CA ARG A 252 -20.03 22.51 8.98
C ARG A 252 -18.69 21.81 9.12
N VAL A 253 -18.02 21.54 8.00
CA VAL A 253 -16.71 20.88 7.99
C VAL A 253 -15.57 21.86 7.78
N ARG A 254 -14.48 21.61 8.52
CA ARG A 254 -13.21 22.29 8.30
C ARG A 254 -12.10 21.24 8.29
N PHE A 255 -11.33 21.19 7.19
CA PHE A 255 -10.18 20.31 7.07
C PHE A 255 -8.90 21.04 7.50
N ALA A 256 -8.36 20.68 8.67
CA ALA A 256 -7.11 21.28 9.16
C ALA A 256 -5.89 20.90 8.31
N HIS A 257 -5.88 19.68 7.75
CA HIS A 257 -4.82 19.20 6.88
C HIS A 257 -5.26 19.31 5.42
N ARG A 258 -4.46 19.97 4.58
CA ARG A 258 -4.75 20.21 3.13
C ARG A 258 -6.11 20.88 2.84
N GLY A 259 -6.69 21.58 3.80
CA GLY A 259 -7.98 22.26 3.64
C GLY A 259 -7.96 23.30 2.52
N HIS A 260 -6.88 24.04 2.36
CA HIS A 260 -6.72 25.00 1.28
C HIS A 260 -6.70 24.33 -0.11
N GLU A 261 -6.03 23.18 -0.25
CA GLU A 261 -6.02 22.44 -1.51
C GLU A 261 -7.41 21.87 -1.84
N TRP A 262 -8.09 21.33 -0.81
CA TRP A 262 -9.46 20.91 -0.94
C TRP A 262 -10.39 22.06 -1.36
N GLY A 263 -10.29 23.22 -0.70
CA GLY A 263 -11.11 24.40 -1.01
C GLY A 263 -10.97 24.85 -2.45
N LYS A 264 -9.75 25.06 -2.91
CA LYS A 264 -9.46 25.40 -4.33
C LYS A 264 -10.04 24.37 -5.30
N ARG A 265 -10.03 23.09 -4.91
CA ARG A 265 -10.56 22.02 -5.76
C ARG A 265 -12.08 22.08 -5.87
N VAL A 266 -12.75 22.33 -4.73
CA VAL A 266 -14.20 22.47 -4.64
C VAL A 266 -14.68 23.72 -5.39
N GLU A 267 -14.02 24.86 -5.21
CA GLU A 267 -14.29 26.11 -5.93
C GLU A 267 -14.14 25.95 -7.46
N ALA A 268 -13.13 25.20 -7.88
CA ALA A 268 -12.89 24.89 -9.30
C ALA A 268 -13.78 23.75 -9.84
N ASN A 269 -14.78 23.27 -9.10
CA ASN A 269 -15.67 22.18 -9.50
C ASN A 269 -14.92 20.88 -9.92
N ARG A 270 -13.74 20.60 -9.33
CA ARG A 270 -12.98 19.40 -9.60
C ARG A 270 -13.48 18.26 -8.73
N ALA A 271 -13.49 17.04 -9.26
CA ALA A 271 -13.99 15.86 -8.58
C ALA A 271 -13.42 15.68 -7.17
N VAL A 272 -14.29 15.56 -6.18
CA VAL A 272 -14.00 15.19 -4.79
C VAL A 272 -14.98 14.12 -4.34
N ALA A 273 -14.49 12.94 -4.00
CA ALA A 273 -15.30 11.89 -3.41
C ALA A 273 -15.42 12.10 -1.91
N TYR A 274 -16.62 11.87 -1.37
CA TYR A 274 -16.91 12.00 0.06
C TYR A 274 -17.40 10.69 0.65
N ARG A 275 -16.95 10.40 1.88
CA ARG A 275 -17.46 9.30 2.70
C ARG A 275 -17.78 9.82 4.10
N ILE A 276 -19.00 9.61 4.55
CA ILE A 276 -19.44 9.87 5.93
C ILE A 276 -19.52 8.52 6.66
N HIS A 277 -19.00 8.43 7.88
CA HIS A 277 -19.04 7.21 8.68
C HIS A 277 -19.13 7.51 10.17
N TYR A 278 -19.74 6.60 10.90
CA TYR A 278 -19.87 6.64 12.35
C TYR A 278 -18.85 5.72 13.02
N ASP A 279 -18.10 6.25 13.96
CA ASP A 279 -17.17 5.50 14.81
C ASP A 279 -17.88 5.17 16.12
N VAL A 280 -18.43 3.97 16.22
CA VAL A 280 -19.22 3.53 17.40
C VAL A 280 -18.39 3.59 18.68
N GLN A 281 -17.09 3.23 18.63
CA GLN A 281 -16.25 3.23 19.83
C GLN A 281 -16.04 4.63 20.40
N ARG A 282 -16.08 5.65 19.53
CA ARG A 282 -15.91 7.05 19.93
C ARG A 282 -17.23 7.82 20.00
N GLY A 283 -18.33 7.24 19.56
CA GLY A 283 -19.61 7.93 19.45
C GLY A 283 -19.53 9.16 18.52
N ARG A 284 -18.83 9.06 17.37
CA ARG A 284 -18.52 10.25 16.56
C ARG A 284 -18.71 9.99 15.08
N TRP A 285 -19.25 10.98 14.40
CA TRP A 285 -19.32 11.03 12.95
C TRP A 285 -18.11 11.71 12.34
N TYR A 286 -17.67 11.20 11.19
CA TYR A 286 -16.56 11.74 10.44
C TYR A 286 -16.90 11.84 8.96
N VAL A 287 -16.34 12.86 8.30
CA VAL A 287 -16.32 12.95 6.84
C VAL A 287 -14.91 12.84 6.34
N THR A 288 -14.73 12.06 5.28
CA THR A 288 -13.48 11.95 4.53
C THR A 288 -13.70 12.49 3.14
N ALA A 289 -12.88 13.46 2.72
CA ALA A 289 -12.79 13.92 1.35
C ALA A 289 -11.59 13.28 0.68
N SER A 290 -11.74 12.80 -0.55
CA SER A 290 -10.64 12.18 -1.29
C SER A 290 -10.68 12.57 -2.78
N TRP A 291 -9.50 12.63 -3.40
CA TRP A 291 -9.36 12.93 -4.82
C TRP A 291 -8.07 12.34 -5.39
N GLN A 292 -8.06 12.17 -6.71
CA GLN A 292 -6.87 11.75 -7.42
C GLN A 292 -5.89 12.91 -7.58
N ILE A 293 -4.60 12.60 -7.51
CA ILE A 293 -3.52 13.51 -7.85
C ILE A 293 -2.95 13.04 -9.19
N PRO A 294 -2.65 13.95 -10.12
CA PRO A 294 -1.91 13.59 -11.32
C PRO A 294 -0.60 12.90 -10.93
N PRO A 295 -0.14 11.89 -11.69
CA PRO A 295 1.13 11.25 -11.43
C PRO A 295 2.23 12.31 -11.37
N THR A 296 2.89 12.45 -10.23
CA THR A 296 4.05 13.33 -10.10
C THR A 296 5.16 12.75 -10.97
N LYS A 297 5.77 13.57 -11.85
CA LYS A 297 6.95 13.14 -12.60
C LYS A 297 8.02 12.72 -11.60
N THR A 298 8.45 11.46 -11.65
CA THR A 298 9.52 10.98 -10.79
C THR A 298 10.83 11.67 -11.16
N ILE A 299 11.52 12.19 -10.17
CA ILE A 299 12.88 12.71 -10.35
C ILE A 299 13.78 11.55 -10.78
N PRO A 300 14.62 11.70 -11.83
CA PRO A 300 15.60 10.67 -12.17
C PRO A 300 16.45 10.27 -10.96
N LEU A 301 16.76 8.97 -10.86
CA LEU A 301 17.50 8.43 -9.71
C LEU A 301 18.83 9.16 -9.47
N GLN A 302 19.51 9.55 -10.54
CA GLN A 302 20.77 10.29 -10.48
C GLN A 302 20.61 11.64 -9.76
N LEU A 303 19.56 12.39 -10.10
CA LEU A 303 19.26 13.66 -9.45
C LEU A 303 18.81 13.45 -7.98
N ALA A 304 18.02 12.40 -7.73
CA ALA A 304 17.57 12.11 -6.37
C ALA A 304 18.72 11.86 -5.38
N ARG A 305 19.84 11.30 -5.82
CA ARG A 305 21.02 10.96 -4.99
C ARG A 305 22.17 11.97 -5.05
N ALA A 306 22.05 13.02 -5.86
CA ALA A 306 23.16 13.95 -6.15
C ALA A 306 23.69 14.70 -4.90
N GLU A 307 22.84 14.95 -3.90
CA GLU A 307 23.20 15.66 -2.67
C GLU A 307 23.41 14.73 -1.45
N GLY A 308 23.66 13.45 -1.71
CA GLY A 308 23.71 12.43 -0.68
C GLY A 308 22.31 11.90 -0.31
N VAL A 309 22.26 10.95 0.62
CA VAL A 309 21.02 10.28 1.01
C VAL A 309 20.98 10.01 2.52
N ILE A 310 19.78 9.84 3.05
CA ILE A 310 19.58 9.22 4.36
C ILE A 310 19.18 7.76 4.14
N GLY A 311 20.05 6.81 4.48
CA GLY A 311 19.69 5.39 4.54
C GLY A 311 18.89 5.08 5.80
N VAL A 312 17.82 4.27 5.66
CA VAL A 312 16.91 3.93 6.76
C VAL A 312 16.68 2.43 6.81
N ASP A 313 17.06 1.81 7.92
CA ASP A 313 16.73 0.43 8.27
C ASP A 313 15.46 0.41 9.10
N THR A 314 14.47 -0.39 8.66
CA THR A 314 13.14 -0.45 9.27
C THR A 314 13.04 -1.65 10.21
N ASN A 315 12.85 -1.38 11.50
CA ASN A 315 12.75 -2.38 12.55
C ASN A 315 11.34 -2.44 13.16
N ALA A 316 11.16 -3.37 14.09
CA ALA A 316 9.89 -3.59 14.74
C ALA A 316 9.44 -2.47 15.68
N ASP A 317 10.41 -1.74 16.25
CA ASP A 317 10.23 -0.75 17.31
C ASP A 317 10.85 0.61 16.96
N HIS A 318 11.61 0.70 15.87
CA HIS A 318 12.24 1.96 15.46
C HIS A 318 12.68 1.96 13.98
N LEU A 319 12.90 3.14 13.44
CA LEU A 319 13.65 3.40 12.23
C LEU A 319 15.07 3.79 12.63
N ALA A 320 16.10 3.06 12.15
CA ALA A 320 17.49 3.44 12.29
C ALA A 320 17.94 4.19 11.04
N ALA A 321 18.36 5.43 11.17
CA ALA A 321 18.68 6.31 10.06
C ALA A 321 20.10 6.85 10.12
N ARG A 322 20.77 6.93 8.96
CA ARG A 322 22.10 7.47 8.81
C ARG A 322 22.21 8.36 7.57
N ARG A 323 22.75 9.58 7.73
CA ARG A 323 23.11 10.44 6.61
C ARG A 323 24.37 9.93 5.93
N LEU A 324 24.40 9.93 4.60
CA LEU A 324 25.57 9.67 3.77
C LEU A 324 25.80 10.87 2.85
N ASP A 325 27.06 11.20 2.63
CA ASP A 325 27.47 12.18 1.62
C ASP A 325 27.33 11.60 0.19
N VAL A 326 27.71 12.37 -0.81
CA VAL A 326 27.64 11.99 -2.23
C VAL A 326 28.55 10.80 -2.56
N HIS A 327 29.58 10.56 -1.77
CA HIS A 327 30.53 9.46 -1.91
C HIS A 327 30.11 8.21 -1.13
N GLY A 328 28.97 8.24 -0.47
CA GLY A 328 28.45 7.14 0.34
C GLY A 328 29.13 7.00 1.70
N ASN A 329 29.83 8.02 2.19
CA ASN A 329 30.42 8.00 3.53
C ASN A 329 29.40 8.45 4.57
N PRO A 330 29.33 7.76 5.73
CA PRO A 330 28.40 8.15 6.78
C PRO A 330 28.84 9.44 7.47
N VAL A 331 27.96 10.44 7.48
CA VAL A 331 28.18 11.77 8.06
C VAL A 331 27.40 11.94 9.37
N GLY A 332 28.02 12.58 10.35
CA GLY A 332 27.38 12.93 11.63
C GLY A 332 27.03 11.71 12.51
N ARG A 333 26.01 11.82 13.35
CA ARG A 333 25.54 10.76 14.24
C ARG A 333 24.32 10.03 13.66
N PRO A 334 24.16 8.69 13.86
CA PRO A 334 22.92 8.00 13.51
C PRO A 334 21.78 8.54 14.37
N ARG A 335 20.56 8.46 13.83
CA ARG A 335 19.34 8.75 14.59
C ARG A 335 18.41 7.55 14.59
N ARG A 336 17.66 7.43 15.68
CA ARG A 336 16.60 6.44 15.83
C ARG A 336 15.28 7.14 16.08
N PHE A 337 14.26 6.66 15.43
CA PHE A 337 12.90 7.15 15.55
C PHE A 337 12.04 5.99 16.05
N SER A 338 11.91 5.91 17.37
CA SER A 338 11.17 4.83 18.04
C SER A 338 9.67 4.97 17.87
N TYR A 339 8.98 3.82 17.86
CA TYR A 339 7.52 3.70 17.85
C TYR A 339 7.09 2.41 18.55
N ASP A 340 5.88 2.43 19.13
CA ASP A 340 5.27 1.29 19.81
C ASP A 340 4.18 0.66 18.94
N LEU A 341 4.34 -0.63 18.60
CA LEU A 341 3.37 -1.40 17.83
C LEU A 341 2.56 -2.39 18.69
N SER A 342 2.63 -2.30 20.02
CA SER A 342 2.00 -3.26 20.92
C SER A 342 0.49 -3.06 21.10
N LYS A 343 -0.02 -1.83 20.90
CA LYS A 343 -1.40 -1.43 21.20
C LYS A 343 -2.34 -1.55 20.00
N SER A 344 -3.46 -0.83 20.06
CA SER A 344 -4.50 -0.83 19.02
C SER A 344 -3.97 -0.40 17.65
N ALA A 345 -4.70 -0.71 16.58
CA ALA A 345 -4.31 -0.34 15.21
C ALA A 345 -4.14 1.17 15.05
N ASP A 346 -5.01 1.97 15.65
CA ASP A 346 -4.96 3.43 15.59
C ASP A 346 -3.74 3.98 16.33
N HIS A 347 -3.41 3.40 17.50
CA HIS A 347 -2.22 3.78 18.24
C HIS A 347 -0.96 3.48 17.43
N ARG A 348 -0.85 2.26 16.88
CA ARG A 348 0.29 1.87 16.02
C ARG A 348 0.42 2.80 14.82
N ASP A 349 -0.70 3.15 14.20
CA ASP A 349 -0.73 4.07 13.07
C ASP A 349 -0.24 5.47 13.45
N ALA A 350 -0.67 6.00 14.58
CA ALA A 350 -0.22 7.29 15.11
C ALA A 350 1.27 7.28 15.44
N GLN A 351 1.78 6.22 16.08
CA GLN A 351 3.19 6.06 16.42
C GLN A 351 4.08 6.03 15.16
N VAL A 352 3.69 5.25 14.15
CA VAL A 352 4.42 5.20 12.86
C VAL A 352 4.41 6.57 12.18
N ARG A 353 3.26 7.26 12.12
CA ARG A 353 3.20 8.61 11.54
C ARG A 353 4.12 9.60 12.25
N HIS A 354 4.14 9.57 13.58
CA HIS A 354 5.01 10.44 14.37
C HIS A 354 6.50 10.17 14.09
N ALA A 355 6.90 8.89 14.04
CA ALA A 355 8.28 8.53 13.70
C ALA A 355 8.66 8.99 12.28
N LEU A 356 7.78 8.82 11.29
CA LEU A 356 8.00 9.28 9.92
C LEU A 356 8.08 10.81 9.84
N SER A 357 7.24 11.55 10.55
CA SER A 357 7.31 13.02 10.61
C SER A 357 8.65 13.50 11.17
N ARG A 358 9.14 12.86 12.24
CA ARG A 358 10.45 13.18 12.84
C ARG A 358 11.59 12.88 11.87
N LEU A 359 11.53 11.77 11.13
CA LEU A 359 12.51 11.41 10.10
C LEU A 359 12.53 12.46 8.97
N LEU A 360 11.37 12.84 8.44
CA LEU A 360 11.26 13.81 7.35
C LEU A 360 11.70 15.21 7.80
N ASN A 361 11.34 15.65 9.00
CA ASN A 361 11.79 16.91 9.56
C ASN A 361 13.32 16.92 9.75
N TRP A 362 13.90 15.80 10.18
CA TRP A 362 15.36 15.67 10.26
C TRP A 362 16.03 15.74 8.90
N ALA A 363 15.48 15.09 7.87
CA ALA A 363 15.98 15.15 6.49
C ALA A 363 15.97 16.61 5.97
N ARG A 364 14.87 17.34 6.21
CA ARG A 364 14.74 18.76 5.84
C ARG A 364 15.77 19.64 6.56
N ALA A 365 15.94 19.45 7.88
CA ALA A 365 16.91 20.19 8.67
C ALA A 365 18.36 19.97 8.20
N LEU A 366 18.66 18.84 7.57
CA LEU A 366 19.97 18.52 6.99
C LEU A 366 20.11 18.93 5.52
N GLY A 367 19.06 19.48 4.90
CA GLY A 367 19.03 19.80 3.47
C GLY A 367 19.07 18.57 2.54
N VAL A 368 18.83 17.33 3.05
CA VAL A 368 18.90 16.10 2.26
C VAL A 368 17.59 15.89 1.53
N LYS A 369 17.66 15.67 0.22
CA LYS A 369 16.49 15.53 -0.66
C LYS A 369 16.06 14.09 -0.91
N ALA A 370 16.81 13.10 -0.45
CA ALA A 370 16.47 11.69 -0.66
C ALA A 370 16.62 10.83 0.59
N ILE A 371 15.63 9.94 0.77
CA ILE A 371 15.65 8.88 1.80
C ILE A 371 15.64 7.54 1.10
N ALA A 372 16.61 6.67 1.42
CA ALA A 372 16.72 5.32 0.94
C ALA A 372 16.11 4.33 1.94
N ILE A 373 15.22 3.45 1.48
CA ILE A 373 14.59 2.40 2.28
C ILE A 373 14.65 1.05 1.57
N GLU A 374 14.55 -0.03 2.31
CA GLU A 374 14.41 -1.36 1.72
C GLU A 374 13.05 -1.54 1.06
N ASN A 375 13.04 -2.15 -0.13
CA ASN A 375 11.82 -2.57 -0.81
C ASN A 375 11.34 -3.90 -0.21
N LEU A 376 10.76 -3.83 0.99
CA LEU A 376 10.28 -5.00 1.72
C LEU A 376 8.91 -5.42 1.18
N ASP A 377 8.87 -6.51 0.40
CA ASP A 377 7.65 -7.21 0.08
C ASP A 377 7.62 -8.55 0.84
N PHE A 378 6.96 -8.55 1.99
CA PHE A 378 6.80 -9.76 2.81
C PHE A 378 5.63 -10.65 2.37
N GLY A 379 5.06 -10.44 1.18
CA GLY A 379 3.96 -11.24 0.68
C GLY A 379 4.26 -12.74 0.70
N ALA A 380 5.48 -13.12 0.31
CA ALA A 380 5.94 -14.51 0.31
C ALA A 380 6.33 -15.06 1.70
N GLU A 381 6.51 -14.20 2.72
CA GLU A 381 7.00 -14.63 4.04
C GLU A 381 5.91 -14.94 5.07
N LYS A 382 4.64 -14.78 4.73
CA LYS A 382 3.51 -14.95 5.65
C LYS A 382 3.06 -16.39 5.85
N THR A 383 3.75 -17.38 5.32
CA THR A 383 3.40 -18.79 5.52
C THR A 383 3.72 -19.26 6.93
N ARG A 384 2.72 -19.80 7.64
CA ARG A 384 2.81 -20.25 9.04
C ARG A 384 3.81 -21.38 9.31
N GLU A 385 4.25 -22.08 8.27
CA GLU A 385 5.14 -23.25 8.34
C GLU A 385 6.60 -22.93 7.99
N LYS A 386 6.97 -21.65 7.85
CA LYS A 386 8.38 -21.30 7.60
C LYS A 386 9.27 -21.67 8.77
N HIS A 387 10.32 -22.40 8.46
CA HIS A 387 11.36 -22.83 9.38
C HIS A 387 12.30 -21.67 9.71
N GLY A 388 12.80 -21.60 10.95
CA GLY A 388 13.93 -20.74 11.34
C GLY A 388 13.60 -19.42 12.05
N HIS A 389 12.35 -19.03 12.18
CA HIS A 389 11.98 -17.83 12.93
C HIS A 389 11.15 -18.13 14.18
N ARG A 390 11.50 -17.52 15.33
CA ARG A 390 10.74 -17.66 16.58
C ARG A 390 9.30 -17.16 16.39
N LYS A 391 8.34 -17.77 17.10
CA LYS A 391 6.90 -17.40 17.08
C LYS A 391 6.69 -15.88 17.28
N TRP A 392 7.42 -15.28 18.20
CA TRP A 392 7.44 -13.84 18.45
C TRP A 392 7.86 -13.02 17.22
N PHE A 393 8.93 -13.38 16.51
CA PHE A 393 9.39 -12.69 15.33
C PHE A 393 8.38 -12.74 14.18
N ARG A 394 7.70 -13.87 14.02
CA ARG A 394 6.62 -14.03 13.03
C ARG A 394 5.39 -13.17 13.36
N GLN A 395 5.02 -13.09 14.64
CA GLN A 395 3.95 -12.19 15.10
C GLN A 395 4.30 -10.73 14.88
N LEU A 396 5.55 -10.36 15.12
CA LEU A 396 6.07 -9.04 14.93
C LEU A 396 6.02 -8.62 13.45
N ILE A 397 6.55 -9.44 12.53
CA ILE A 397 6.50 -9.19 11.08
C ILE A 397 5.06 -9.18 10.56
N SER A 398 4.19 -10.08 11.04
CA SER A 398 2.79 -10.09 10.63
C SER A 398 2.01 -8.87 11.15
N GLY A 399 2.43 -8.31 12.26
CA GLY A 399 1.88 -7.07 12.84
C GLY A 399 2.44 -5.79 12.22
N MET A 400 3.59 -5.87 11.54
CA MET A 400 4.25 -4.71 10.96
C MET A 400 3.61 -4.34 9.61
N PRO A 401 3.02 -3.14 9.49
CA PRO A 401 2.35 -2.72 8.26
C PRO A 401 3.37 -2.18 7.23
N THR A 402 4.32 -3.01 6.78
CA THR A 402 5.43 -2.58 5.91
C THR A 402 4.98 -1.93 4.61
N GLY A 403 3.97 -2.50 3.93
CA GLY A 403 3.38 -1.87 2.76
C GLY A 403 2.73 -0.51 3.06
N LYS A 404 2.06 -0.41 4.22
CA LYS A 404 1.46 0.86 4.69
C LYS A 404 2.54 1.86 5.10
N LEU A 405 3.64 1.41 5.73
CA LEU A 405 4.74 2.28 6.12
C LEU A 405 5.40 2.91 4.89
N ARG A 406 5.71 2.12 3.86
CA ARG A 406 6.27 2.65 2.61
C ARG A 406 5.32 3.61 1.93
N ALA A 407 4.07 3.23 1.70
CA ALA A 407 3.07 4.08 1.06
C ALA A 407 2.87 5.39 1.82
N ARG A 408 2.86 5.33 3.15
CA ARG A 408 2.74 6.51 4.00
C ARG A 408 3.98 7.38 3.96
N LEU A 409 5.18 6.79 4.06
CA LEU A 409 6.43 7.54 3.93
C LEU A 409 6.49 8.25 2.57
N THR A 410 6.16 7.57 1.47
CA THR A 410 6.14 8.16 0.14
C THR A 410 5.13 9.31 0.06
N SER A 411 3.92 9.12 0.59
CA SER A 411 2.90 10.19 0.60
C SER A 411 3.29 11.41 1.45
N MET A 412 3.93 11.19 2.60
CA MET A 412 4.40 12.28 3.46
C MET A 412 5.64 12.98 2.88
N ALA A 413 6.52 12.23 2.25
CA ALA A 413 7.74 12.71 1.62
C ALA A 413 7.44 13.61 0.41
N ASP A 414 6.46 13.23 -0.42
CA ASP A 414 5.98 14.00 -1.56
C ASP A 414 5.62 15.45 -1.17
N HIS A 415 4.95 15.61 -0.01
CA HIS A 415 4.62 16.93 0.54
C HIS A 415 5.83 17.76 0.98
N THR A 416 6.93 17.10 1.31
CA THR A 416 8.12 17.77 1.83
C THR A 416 9.20 17.95 0.79
N GLY A 417 8.95 17.55 -0.47
CA GLY A 417 9.93 17.59 -1.55
C GLY A 417 11.07 16.57 -1.37
N ILE A 418 10.86 15.54 -0.54
CA ILE A 418 11.84 14.48 -0.29
C ILE A 418 11.51 13.28 -1.17
N THR A 419 12.50 12.79 -1.90
CA THR A 419 12.38 11.62 -2.77
C THR A 419 12.65 10.33 -2.00
N ILE A 420 11.83 9.30 -2.22
CA ILE A 420 12.06 7.97 -1.63
C ILE A 420 12.72 7.06 -2.65
N ILE A 421 13.90 6.53 -2.31
CA ILE A 421 14.62 5.54 -3.11
C ILE A 421 14.44 4.17 -2.48
N ALA A 422 13.85 3.24 -3.23
CA ALA A 422 13.66 1.86 -2.80
C ALA A 422 14.83 0.99 -3.27
N VAL A 423 15.38 0.18 -2.35
CA VAL A 423 16.51 -0.71 -2.63
C VAL A 423 16.17 -2.17 -2.33
N ASP A 424 16.80 -3.11 -3.03
CA ASP A 424 16.67 -4.54 -2.74
C ASP A 424 17.20 -4.83 -1.32
N PRO A 425 16.42 -5.52 -0.44
CA PRO A 425 16.83 -5.83 0.93
C PRO A 425 17.89 -6.93 1.03
N ALA A 426 18.28 -7.59 -0.08
CA ALA A 426 19.22 -8.70 -0.03
C ALA A 426 20.55 -8.28 0.60
N TYR A 427 20.94 -8.97 1.65
CA TYR A 427 22.24 -8.82 2.35
C TYR A 427 22.53 -7.47 3.02
N THR A 428 21.64 -6.47 2.99
CA THR A 428 21.86 -5.15 3.59
C THR A 428 22.21 -5.23 5.07
N SER A 429 21.46 -5.97 5.88
CA SER A 429 21.73 -6.16 7.30
C SER A 429 23.03 -6.97 7.56
N LYS A 430 23.29 -8.03 6.76
CA LYS A 430 24.47 -8.87 6.91
C LYS A 430 25.74 -8.13 6.55
N TRP A 431 25.77 -7.53 5.36
CA TRP A 431 26.95 -6.81 4.89
C TRP A 431 27.13 -5.46 5.60
N GLY A 432 26.03 -4.81 6.00
CA GLY A 432 26.09 -3.64 6.87
C GLY A 432 26.82 -3.94 8.17
N ALA A 433 26.40 -4.98 8.89
CA ALA A 433 27.05 -5.40 10.12
C ALA A 433 28.52 -5.78 9.90
N GLN A 434 28.82 -6.54 8.85
CA GLN A 434 30.18 -7.01 8.55
C GLN A 434 31.15 -5.88 8.23
N HIS A 435 30.73 -4.86 7.49
CA HIS A 435 31.64 -3.85 6.95
C HIS A 435 31.57 -2.49 7.64
N TRP A 436 30.48 -2.20 8.37
CA TRP A 436 30.25 -0.87 8.93
C TRP A 436 30.05 -0.85 10.44
N GLN A 437 29.72 -1.97 11.11
CA GLN A 437 29.46 -1.95 12.55
C GLN A 437 30.72 -1.65 13.34
N ALA A 438 31.79 -2.41 13.16
CA ALA A 438 33.04 -2.20 13.87
C ALA A 438 33.71 -0.86 13.53
N PRO A 439 33.84 -0.46 12.25
CA PRO A 439 34.49 0.81 11.91
C PRO A 439 33.76 2.06 12.42
N LEU A 440 32.45 1.98 12.64
CA LEU A 440 31.65 3.09 13.17
C LEU A 440 31.53 3.07 14.71
N THR A 441 32.03 2.04 15.36
CA THR A 441 32.08 1.92 16.82
C THR A 441 33.35 2.60 17.33
N GLY A 442 33.23 3.58 18.19
CA GLY A 442 34.32 4.28 18.84
C GLY A 442 34.34 4.04 20.35
N LYS A 443 35.37 4.57 21.04
CA LYS A 443 35.52 4.43 22.50
C LYS A 443 34.24 4.82 23.27
N ASN A 444 33.59 5.90 22.86
CA ASN A 444 32.39 6.44 23.53
C ASN A 444 31.09 6.14 22.77
N ARG A 445 31.09 5.20 21.83
CA ARG A 445 29.92 4.97 20.98
C ARG A 445 29.84 3.55 20.46
N LYS A 446 28.81 2.84 20.88
CA LYS A 446 28.46 1.51 20.36
C LYS A 446 27.53 1.66 19.16
N THR A 447 28.00 1.26 17.96
CA THR A 447 27.18 1.19 16.74
C THR A 447 26.45 -0.14 16.71
N THR A 448 25.14 -0.10 16.50
CA THR A 448 24.38 -1.34 16.35
C THR A 448 24.40 -1.82 14.91
N ARG A 449 24.01 -3.09 14.71
CA ARG A 449 23.85 -3.66 13.38
C ARG A 449 22.80 -2.93 12.54
N HIS A 450 21.80 -2.29 13.18
CA HIS A 450 20.78 -1.51 12.49
C HIS A 450 21.32 -0.17 11.98
N ASP A 451 22.17 0.49 12.75
CA ASP A 451 22.86 1.70 12.30
C ASP A 451 23.79 1.41 11.12
N ALA A 452 24.44 0.24 11.13
CA ALA A 452 25.29 -0.25 10.05
C ALA A 452 24.49 -0.68 8.80
N ALA A 453 23.31 -1.29 8.99
CA ALA A 453 22.40 -1.61 7.90
C ALA A 453 21.89 -0.34 7.19
N ALA A 454 21.59 0.71 7.94
CA ALA A 454 21.20 1.99 7.37
C ALA A 454 22.28 2.57 6.44
N VAL A 455 23.57 2.41 6.78
CA VAL A 455 24.68 2.78 5.86
C VAL A 455 24.66 1.94 4.61
N ALA A 456 24.51 0.61 4.73
CA ALA A 456 24.46 -0.30 3.59
C ALA A 456 23.31 0.02 2.63
N ILE A 457 22.13 0.36 3.17
CA ILE A 457 20.94 0.77 2.41
C ILE A 457 21.21 2.07 1.65
N GLY A 458 21.77 3.07 2.30
CA GLY A 458 22.10 4.35 1.67
C GLY A 458 23.14 4.21 0.57
N ARG A 459 24.23 3.46 0.81
CA ARG A 459 25.26 3.18 -0.21
C ARG A 459 24.68 2.45 -1.43
N ARG A 460 23.80 1.46 -1.21
CA ARG A 460 23.11 0.77 -2.30
C ARG A 460 22.25 1.72 -3.12
N ALA A 461 21.51 2.62 -2.49
CA ALA A 461 20.73 3.63 -3.18
C ALA A 461 21.57 4.53 -4.09
N GLN A 462 22.77 4.87 -3.65
CA GLN A 462 23.73 5.68 -4.41
C GLN A 462 24.48 4.89 -5.50
N GLY A 463 24.36 3.55 -5.53
CA GLY A 463 25.11 2.69 -6.45
C GLY A 463 26.53 2.37 -5.98
N HIS A 464 26.87 2.72 -4.72
CA HIS A 464 28.19 2.41 -4.16
C HIS A 464 28.24 0.98 -3.61
N SER A 465 29.43 0.37 -3.66
CA SER A 465 29.71 -0.89 -2.97
C SER A 465 29.43 -0.76 -1.47
N ILE A 466 28.77 -1.76 -0.88
CA ILE A 466 28.58 -1.81 0.58
C ILE A 466 29.91 -2.01 1.31
N ARG A 467 30.86 -2.69 0.70
CA ARG A 467 32.19 -2.92 1.26
C ARG A 467 32.93 -1.60 1.46
N ARG A 468 33.49 -1.39 2.64
CA ARG A 468 34.40 -0.27 2.92
C ARG A 468 35.78 -0.60 2.35
N ARG A 469 36.39 0.35 1.64
CA ARG A 469 37.82 0.28 1.35
C ARG A 469 38.61 0.59 2.62
N THR A 470 39.45 -0.33 3.05
CA THR A 470 40.24 -0.20 4.30
C THR A 470 41.61 0.40 4.09
N ALA A 471 42.14 0.33 2.85
CA ALA A 471 43.38 0.98 2.44
C ALA A 471 43.27 1.38 0.96
N PRO A 472 44.00 2.42 0.50
CA PRO A 472 44.23 2.61 -0.92
C PRO A 472 44.93 1.36 -1.48
N PRO A 473 44.65 0.93 -2.72
CA PRO A 473 45.35 -0.17 -3.32
C PRO A 473 46.86 0.22 -3.36
N PRO A 474 47.78 -0.70 -3.00
CA PRO A 474 49.21 -0.46 -3.20
C PRO A 474 49.47 -0.12 -4.68
N HIS A 475 50.32 0.85 -4.93
CA HIS A 475 50.55 1.38 -6.27
C HIS A 475 51.00 0.32 -7.29
N ASP A 476 51.54 -0.83 -6.83
CA ASP A 476 52.13 -1.88 -7.67
C ASP A 476 51.33 -3.16 -7.77
N GLN A 477 50.21 -3.27 -7.11
CA GLN A 477 49.42 -4.49 -7.24
C GLN A 477 48.33 -4.27 -8.28
N SER A 478 48.58 -4.75 -9.49
CA SER A 478 47.53 -5.07 -10.44
C SER A 478 46.46 -5.86 -9.71
N ASP A 479 45.18 -5.56 -9.97
CA ASP A 479 43.97 -6.13 -9.35
C ASP A 479 43.83 -7.67 -9.51
N ARG A 480 44.92 -8.42 -9.45
CA ARG A 480 45.00 -9.88 -9.57
C ARG A 480 44.55 -10.64 -8.31
N ALA A 481 44.47 -9.99 -7.17
CA ALA A 481 43.96 -10.64 -5.98
C ALA A 481 42.42 -10.56 -5.97
N GLY A 482 41.78 -11.49 -6.61
CA GLY A 482 40.36 -11.81 -6.73
C GLY A 482 39.37 -11.46 -5.61
N HIS A 483 39.50 -10.30 -4.96
CA HIS A 483 38.70 -9.84 -3.85
C HIS A 483 37.64 -8.80 -4.24
N ARG A 484 37.35 -8.66 -5.53
CA ARG A 484 36.14 -7.94 -5.93
C ARG A 484 34.91 -8.82 -5.64
N THR A 485 34.32 -8.65 -4.47
CA THR A 485 32.88 -8.81 -4.36
C THR A 485 32.24 -7.64 -5.12
N VAL A 486 32.32 -7.70 -6.44
CA VAL A 486 31.59 -6.80 -7.32
C VAL A 486 30.12 -7.11 -7.07
N GLN A 487 29.39 -6.17 -6.48
CA GLN A 487 27.99 -6.12 -6.75
C GLN A 487 27.88 -6.05 -8.27
N ALA A 488 27.41 -7.12 -8.91
CA ALA A 488 27.13 -7.09 -10.32
C ALA A 488 26.09 -5.99 -10.54
N VAL A 489 26.54 -4.83 -10.94
CA VAL A 489 25.72 -3.86 -11.64
C VAL A 489 25.47 -4.55 -12.97
N PRO A 490 24.22 -4.76 -13.41
CA PRO A 490 23.99 -5.23 -14.76
C PRO A 490 24.62 -4.19 -15.69
N GLU A 491 25.70 -4.54 -16.35
CA GLU A 491 26.17 -3.83 -17.54
C GLU A 491 25.01 -3.84 -18.52
N ILE A 492 24.53 -2.67 -18.85
CA ILE A 492 23.75 -2.46 -20.05
C ILE A 492 24.77 -2.64 -21.17
N LEU A 493 24.84 -3.85 -21.71
CA LEU A 493 25.60 -4.19 -22.88
C LEU A 493 25.01 -3.47 -24.08
N GLY A 494 25.48 -2.25 -24.31
CA GLY A 494 25.60 -1.70 -25.63
C GLY A 494 26.90 -2.25 -26.24
N ARG A 495 26.81 -3.33 -26.95
CA ARG A 495 27.90 -3.88 -27.75
C ARG A 495 28.03 -3.01 -28.98
N GLU A 496 28.86 -1.96 -28.94
CA GLU A 496 29.38 -1.32 -30.13
C GLU A 496 30.56 -2.17 -30.62
N GLU A 497 30.39 -2.75 -31.78
CA GLU A 497 31.45 -3.44 -32.52
C GLU A 497 32.56 -2.46 -32.85
N THR A 498 33.73 -2.69 -32.31
CA THR A 498 34.97 -2.00 -32.67
C THR A 498 35.39 -2.40 -34.09
N ARG A 499 35.23 -1.49 -35.05
CA ARG A 499 35.92 -1.51 -36.34
C ARG A 499 37.33 -1.00 -36.18
N PRO A 500 38.31 -1.56 -36.93
CA PRO A 500 39.73 -1.21 -36.78
C PRO A 500 40.05 0.19 -37.34
N ARG A 501 40.88 0.92 -36.62
CA ARG A 501 41.40 2.23 -37.01
C ARG A 501 42.35 2.09 -38.20
N ILE A 502 42.06 2.86 -39.26
CA ILE A 502 43.00 3.23 -40.32
C ILE A 502 43.50 4.65 -40.04
N PRO A 503 44.80 4.94 -40.09
CA PRO A 503 45.34 6.27 -39.84
C PRO A 503 45.39 7.09 -41.14
N GLY A 504 44.99 8.34 -41.09
CA GLY A 504 45.13 9.31 -42.19
C GLY A 504 44.89 10.74 -41.73
N PRO A 505 45.36 11.76 -42.43
CA PRO A 505 46.34 12.70 -41.91
C PRO A 505 45.76 14.05 -41.47
N ARG A 506 46.60 14.80 -40.74
CA ARG A 506 46.39 16.18 -40.25
C ARG A 506 46.18 17.15 -41.39
N THR A 507 45.22 18.06 -41.29
CA THR A 507 45.32 19.41 -41.85
C THR A 507 44.55 20.45 -41.00
N ARG A 508 45.09 21.64 -41.05
CA ARG A 508 44.94 22.87 -40.29
C ARG A 508 43.55 23.54 -40.40
N SER A 509 43.31 24.30 -39.35
CA SER A 509 42.40 25.42 -39.17
C SER A 509 42.12 26.30 -40.38
N VAL A 510 40.88 26.83 -40.51
CA VAL A 510 40.59 28.23 -40.82
C VAL A 510 39.21 28.63 -40.32
N ARG A 511 39.17 29.86 -39.83
CA ARG A 511 38.03 30.62 -39.31
C ARG A 511 37.14 31.18 -40.44
N ALA A 512 35.97 31.67 -40.03
CA ALA A 512 35.06 32.65 -40.64
C ALA A 512 33.78 31.98 -41.15
N GLY A 513 32.61 32.47 -40.98
CA GLY A 513 32.03 33.74 -40.55
C GLY A 513 30.59 33.77 -41.03
N CYS A 514 29.76 34.47 -40.32
CA CYS A 514 28.48 35.10 -40.64
C CYS A 514 27.58 34.60 -41.77
N GLY A 515 26.26 34.65 -41.52
CA GLY A 515 25.26 34.82 -42.56
C GLY A 515 23.84 34.53 -42.13
N GLU A 516 23.09 35.56 -41.96
CA GLU A 516 21.67 35.73 -41.65
C GLU A 516 20.73 35.18 -42.75
N ASN A 517 19.46 35.10 -42.29
CA ASN A 517 18.18 35.40 -42.99
C ASN A 517 17.29 34.21 -43.32
N ALA A 518 16.15 34.15 -42.64
CA ALA A 518 14.85 34.75 -42.99
C ALA A 518 13.97 33.91 -43.95
N GLY A 519 12.71 33.80 -43.60
CA GLY A 519 11.58 33.59 -44.51
C GLY A 519 10.70 32.41 -44.15
N ASP A 520 9.69 32.56 -43.37
CA ASP A 520 8.30 32.89 -43.68
C ASP A 520 7.54 31.90 -44.58
N GLN A 521 6.39 31.49 -44.13
CA GLN A 521 5.05 31.27 -44.72
C GLN A 521 4.42 29.91 -44.29
N CYS A 522 3.47 29.98 -43.39
CA CYS A 522 2.01 30.03 -43.60
C CYS A 522 1.44 29.01 -44.61
N ALA A 523 0.68 28.04 -44.12
CA ALA A 523 -0.58 27.60 -44.74
C ALA A 523 -1.44 26.76 -43.77
N GLN A 524 -2.64 27.24 -43.59
CA GLN A 524 -3.82 26.61 -42.99
C GLN A 524 -4.25 25.38 -43.81
N HIS A 525 -4.78 24.35 -43.17
CA HIS A 525 -6.09 23.80 -43.59
C HIS A 525 -6.77 22.97 -42.50
N ARG A 526 -8.06 23.03 -42.57
CA ARG A 526 -9.14 22.66 -41.68
C ARG A 526 -9.42 21.14 -41.60
N SER A 527 -10.03 20.79 -40.45
CA SER A 527 -11.22 19.92 -40.24
C SER A 527 -11.10 18.43 -40.37
N GLY A 528 -11.55 17.77 -39.30
CA GLY A 528 -11.96 16.36 -39.30
C GLY A 528 -12.28 15.89 -37.88
N HIS A 529 -13.55 15.98 -37.48
CA HIS A 529 -14.06 15.35 -36.27
C HIS A 529 -13.96 13.81 -36.35
N ALA A 530 -13.34 13.21 -35.37
CA ALA A 530 -13.63 11.82 -34.99
C ALA A 530 -13.56 11.71 -33.46
N ALA A 531 -14.70 11.41 -32.87
CA ALA A 531 -14.82 11.15 -31.45
C ALA A 531 -14.30 9.75 -31.17
N GLU A 532 -13.14 9.61 -30.58
CA GLU A 532 -12.71 8.34 -29.98
C GLU A 532 -13.11 8.30 -28.51
N HIS A 533 -14.00 7.38 -28.19
CA HIS A 533 -14.33 6.97 -26.84
C HIS A 533 -13.14 6.24 -26.24
N GLY A 534 -12.27 6.96 -25.54
CA GLY A 534 -11.27 6.40 -24.65
C GLY A 534 -11.92 5.80 -23.42
N SER A 535 -11.88 4.48 -23.29
CA SER A 535 -12.26 3.76 -22.07
C SER A 535 -11.25 4.09 -20.96
N TRP A 536 -11.68 4.88 -19.99
CA TRP A 536 -10.90 5.17 -18.79
C TRP A 536 -10.94 3.97 -17.84
N GLN A 537 -9.87 3.20 -17.80
CA GLN A 537 -9.59 2.32 -16.66
C GLN A 537 -9.21 3.19 -15.47
N GLN A 538 -10.16 3.41 -14.56
CA GLN A 538 -9.91 4.08 -13.29
C GLN A 538 -9.29 3.08 -12.32
N ASP A 539 -8.08 3.35 -11.86
CA ASP A 539 -7.51 2.67 -10.70
C ASP A 539 -8.36 2.93 -9.45
N PRO A 540 -8.60 1.92 -8.60
CA PRO A 540 -9.47 2.06 -7.44
C PRO A 540 -8.89 3.07 -6.43
N LEU A 541 -9.78 3.85 -5.84
CA LEU A 541 -9.46 4.79 -4.75
C LEU A 541 -8.73 4.07 -3.60
N PRO A 542 -7.77 4.73 -2.95
CA PRO A 542 -7.11 4.17 -1.77
C PRO A 542 -8.13 3.98 -0.64
N LEU A 543 -8.33 2.73 -0.24
CA LEU A 543 -9.21 2.34 0.85
C LEU A 543 -8.78 2.96 2.18
N SER A 544 -9.75 3.31 3.04
CA SER A 544 -9.47 3.82 4.38
C SER A 544 -8.71 2.80 5.24
N PRO A 545 -7.96 3.21 6.27
CA PRO A 545 -7.21 2.31 7.14
C PRO A 545 -8.03 1.20 7.80
N GLN A 546 -9.33 1.38 7.97
CA GLN A 546 -10.24 0.38 8.55
C GLN A 546 -10.64 -0.71 7.56
N GLU A 547 -10.74 -0.42 6.27
CA GLU A 547 -11.08 -1.40 5.24
C GLU A 547 -9.93 -2.37 4.93
N ARG A 548 -8.68 -1.97 5.22
CA ARG A 548 -7.51 -2.84 5.01
C ARG A 548 -7.25 -3.82 6.15
N LEU A 549 -7.82 -3.61 7.33
CA LEU A 549 -7.61 -4.48 8.50
C LEU A 549 -8.55 -5.69 8.54
N GLY A 550 -9.68 -5.67 7.82
CA GLY A 550 -10.60 -6.80 7.69
C GLY A 550 -10.16 -7.89 6.70
N GLN A 551 -9.08 -7.71 5.98
CA GLN A 551 -8.89 -8.36 4.69
C GLN A 551 -7.92 -9.52 4.61
N CYS A 552 -7.15 -9.88 5.62
CA CYS A 552 -6.22 -11.00 5.52
C CYS A 552 -5.93 -11.70 6.86
N HIS A 553 -6.95 -12.09 7.61
CA HIS A 553 -6.76 -13.07 8.67
C HIS A 553 -7.69 -14.27 8.48
N TYR A 554 -7.30 -15.18 7.60
CA TYR A 554 -7.72 -16.56 7.68
C TYR A 554 -7.00 -17.22 8.87
N GLY A 555 -7.49 -16.97 10.07
CA GLY A 555 -7.11 -17.72 11.26
C GLY A 555 -7.80 -19.09 11.23
N ALA A 556 -7.02 -20.14 11.02
CA ALA A 556 -7.51 -21.48 11.17
C ALA A 556 -7.68 -21.83 12.65
N THR A 557 -8.93 -21.96 13.11
CA THR A 557 -9.29 -22.89 14.17
C THR A 557 -10.52 -23.62 13.67
N GLY A 558 -10.41 -24.95 13.59
CA GLY A 558 -11.49 -25.78 13.13
C GLY A 558 -12.62 -25.86 14.15
N VAL A 559 -13.84 -25.95 13.66
CA VAL A 559 -14.89 -26.87 14.10
C VAL A 559 -15.84 -27.04 12.94
N ALA A 560 -16.28 -28.26 12.76
CA ALA A 560 -17.18 -28.73 11.71
C ALA A 560 -18.61 -28.16 11.89
N GLY A 561 -19.35 -28.20 10.78
CA GLY A 561 -20.80 -28.34 10.81
C GLY A 561 -21.60 -27.07 10.58
N ASP A 562 -22.36 -27.19 9.55
CA ASP A 562 -23.70 -26.71 9.26
C ASP A 562 -23.83 -25.60 8.23
N THR A 563 -24.25 -26.07 7.10
CA THR A 563 -25.05 -25.39 6.10
C THR A 563 -26.31 -24.81 6.73
N LEU A 564 -26.42 -23.50 6.78
CA LEU A 564 -27.71 -22.83 6.87
C LEU A 564 -27.78 -21.69 5.87
N SER A 565 -28.69 -21.89 4.94
CA SER A 565 -29.26 -20.89 4.05
C SER A 565 -29.87 -19.76 4.89
N LEU A 566 -29.40 -18.55 4.66
CA LEU A 566 -30.19 -17.31 4.69
C LEU A 566 -29.30 -16.15 4.25
#